data_bb80f672d787e7e2b4cd5562bfb7101b
#
_entry.id   bb80f672d787e7e2b4cd5562bfb7101b
#
_cell.length_a   1.000
_cell.length_b   1.000
_cell.length_c   1.000
_cell.angle_alpha   90.00
_cell.angle_beta   90.00
_cell.angle_gamma   90.00
#
_symmetry.space_group_name_H-M   'P 1'
#
loop_
_entity.id
_entity.type
_entity.pdbx_description
1 polymer ?
#
loop_
_entity_poly.entity_id
_entity_poly.type
_entity_poly.pdbx_seq_one_letter_code
_entity_poly.pdbx_strand_id
1 'polypeptide(L)'
;GKSQLHNFHVDTWVADLVEPWSLAFLGADKAIVTEKLGYAYLIDKGKRAARPLIGFPAVETGGQAGLLDVVPHPDYAKNGWLYFAFSDPQTRDGKAVSLTRVIRGKIKGNALVEQQTIFQAPVEMYPSGGNHFGGRIVFDGKGHIFFTIGERGVGPNAQNLGGVMGKVHRLMDDGKVPADNPFVKGDKGFASIWSYGH
;
A
#
# COMPACT_ATOMS: atom_id res chain seq x y z
N GLY A 1 10.55 -30.11 -1.91
CA GLY A 1 10.70 -29.52 -3.24
C GLY A 1 12.13 -29.52 -3.73
N LYS A 2 12.32 -29.27 -5.02
CA LYS A 2 13.62 -29.19 -5.67
C LYS A 2 13.60 -28.07 -6.70
N SER A 3 14.62 -27.20 -6.67
CA SER A 3 14.93 -26.25 -7.73
C SER A 3 16.19 -26.67 -8.47
N GLN A 4 16.64 -25.89 -9.44
CA GLN A 4 17.91 -26.15 -10.16
C GLN A 4 19.13 -26.10 -9.21
N LEU A 5 19.09 -25.30 -8.17
CA LEU A 5 20.24 -25.04 -7.30
C LEU A 5 20.07 -25.61 -5.89
N HIS A 6 18.84 -25.82 -5.39
CA HIS A 6 18.58 -26.17 -4.02
C HIS A 6 17.46 -27.20 -3.86
N ASN A 7 17.60 -28.06 -2.86
CA ASN A 7 16.51 -28.80 -2.28
C ASN A 7 15.87 -27.93 -1.20
N PHE A 8 14.54 -27.93 -1.08
CA PHE A 8 13.83 -27.13 -0.10
C PHE A 8 12.62 -27.88 0.47
N HIS A 9 12.26 -27.55 1.70
CA HIS A 9 10.98 -27.89 2.32
C HIS A 9 10.04 -26.70 2.23
N VAL A 10 8.74 -26.99 2.17
CA VAL A 10 7.67 -25.99 2.29
C VAL A 10 6.83 -26.39 3.48
N ASP A 11 6.81 -25.53 4.49
CA ASP A 11 6.02 -25.72 5.69
C ASP A 11 4.97 -24.62 5.80
N THR A 12 3.77 -24.97 6.28
CA THR A 12 2.74 -23.97 6.57
C THR A 12 3.11 -23.28 7.87
N TRP A 13 3.47 -21.99 7.78
CA TRP A 13 3.81 -21.19 8.96
C TRP A 13 2.56 -20.61 9.64
N VAL A 14 1.57 -20.17 8.86
CA VAL A 14 0.30 -19.61 9.32
C VAL A 14 -0.83 -20.18 8.49
N ALA A 15 -1.91 -20.57 9.13
CA ALA A 15 -3.16 -21.02 8.50
C ALA A 15 -4.30 -20.00 8.75
N ASP A 16 -5.48 -20.30 8.23
CA ASP A 16 -6.74 -19.57 8.47
C ASP A 16 -6.72 -18.10 8.04
N LEU A 17 -5.97 -17.78 6.98
CA LEU A 17 -6.00 -16.49 6.31
C LEU A 17 -7.04 -16.48 5.20
N VAL A 18 -7.74 -15.34 5.04
CA VAL A 18 -8.77 -15.16 4.01
C VAL A 18 -8.29 -14.11 3.02
N GLU A 19 -8.05 -14.51 1.78
CA GLU A 19 -7.53 -13.64 0.72
C GLU A 19 -6.33 -12.77 1.19
N PRO A 20 -5.25 -13.38 1.74
CA PRO A 20 -4.09 -12.62 2.20
C PRO A 20 -3.43 -11.89 1.02
N TRP A 21 -3.15 -10.61 1.19
CA TRP A 21 -2.56 -9.81 0.14
C TRP A 21 -1.07 -9.57 0.36
N SER A 22 -0.68 -9.17 1.57
CA SER A 22 0.72 -8.90 1.93
C SER A 22 1.03 -9.42 3.34
N LEU A 23 2.30 -9.80 3.54
CA LEU A 23 2.85 -10.20 4.82
C LEU A 23 4.19 -9.48 5.03
N ALA A 24 4.36 -8.86 6.19
CA ALA A 24 5.60 -8.22 6.59
C ALA A 24 6.09 -8.72 7.94
N PHE A 25 7.35 -9.11 8.01
CA PHE A 25 7.98 -9.50 9.27
C PHE A 25 8.32 -8.26 10.12
N LEU A 26 7.97 -8.32 11.40
CA LEU A 26 8.23 -7.28 12.41
C LEU A 26 9.31 -7.70 13.40
N GLY A 27 9.84 -8.88 13.22
CA GLY A 27 10.87 -9.53 14.04
C GLY A 27 10.97 -11.01 13.69
N ALA A 28 11.77 -11.79 14.40
CA ALA A 28 12.03 -13.19 14.08
C ALA A 28 10.75 -14.06 14.00
N ASP A 29 9.84 -13.89 14.97
CA ASP A 29 8.62 -14.69 15.08
C ASP A 29 7.34 -13.84 14.97
N LYS A 30 7.47 -12.55 14.62
CA LYS A 30 6.35 -11.62 14.54
C LYS A 30 6.18 -11.11 13.13
N ALA A 31 4.93 -11.07 12.68
CA ALA A 31 4.57 -10.49 11.39
C ALA A 31 3.21 -9.78 11.48
N ILE A 32 2.91 -9.04 10.44
CA ILE A 32 1.60 -8.52 10.14
C ILE A 32 1.18 -9.01 8.76
N VAL A 33 -0.07 -9.41 8.61
CA VAL A 33 -0.68 -9.78 7.33
C VAL A 33 -1.87 -8.89 7.05
N THR A 34 -2.02 -8.47 5.81
CA THR A 34 -3.22 -7.80 5.31
C THR A 34 -4.07 -8.81 4.56
N GLU A 35 -5.38 -8.72 4.75
CA GLU A 35 -6.38 -9.43 3.95
C GLU A 35 -7.14 -8.45 3.07
N LYS A 36 -7.39 -8.84 1.82
CA LYS A 36 -8.06 -7.99 0.81
C LYS A 36 -9.35 -7.35 1.34
N LEU A 37 -10.10 -8.05 2.16
CA LEU A 37 -11.37 -7.60 2.73
C LEU A 37 -11.25 -6.45 3.76
N GLY A 38 -10.06 -5.85 3.91
CA GLY A 38 -9.86 -4.69 4.77
C GLY A 38 -9.38 -5.05 6.18
N TYR A 39 -8.99 -6.29 6.42
CA TYR A 39 -8.49 -6.73 7.73
C TYR A 39 -6.97 -6.81 7.75
N ALA A 40 -6.39 -6.53 8.90
CA ALA A 40 -4.98 -6.82 9.16
C ALA A 40 -4.86 -7.57 10.48
N TYR A 41 -3.97 -8.56 10.52
CA TYR A 41 -3.74 -9.39 11.69
C TYR A 41 -2.29 -9.42 12.07
N LEU A 42 -2.03 -9.36 13.37
CA LEU A 42 -0.73 -9.68 13.92
C LEU A 42 -0.55 -11.20 13.99
N ILE A 43 0.66 -11.64 13.70
CA ILE A 43 1.09 -13.02 13.79
C ILE A 43 2.21 -13.09 14.80
N ASP A 44 2.11 -14.03 15.73
CA ASP A 44 3.14 -14.32 16.72
C ASP A 44 3.42 -15.82 16.71
N LYS A 45 4.66 -16.23 16.43
CA LYS A 45 5.10 -17.63 16.36
C LYS A 45 4.17 -18.50 15.49
N GLY A 46 3.83 -18.01 14.31
CA GLY A 46 2.96 -18.71 13.37
C GLY A 46 1.47 -18.73 13.73
N LYS A 47 1.06 -18.04 14.79
CA LYS A 47 -0.36 -17.96 15.19
C LYS A 47 -0.93 -16.60 14.86
N ARG A 48 -2.00 -16.58 14.07
CA ARG A 48 -2.78 -15.38 13.78
C ARG A 48 -3.53 -14.92 15.04
N ALA A 49 -3.54 -13.62 15.30
CA ALA A 49 -4.37 -13.02 16.35
C ALA A 49 -5.85 -13.34 16.12
N ALA A 50 -6.60 -13.60 17.21
CA ALA A 50 -8.02 -13.97 17.13
C ALA A 50 -8.91 -12.85 16.56
N ARG A 51 -8.46 -11.59 16.67
CA ARG A 51 -9.19 -10.41 16.17
C ARG A 51 -8.28 -9.58 15.28
N PRO A 52 -8.83 -8.97 14.21
CA PRO A 52 -8.07 -8.04 13.38
C PRO A 52 -7.71 -6.79 14.17
N LEU A 53 -6.69 -6.08 13.70
CA LEU A 53 -6.40 -4.72 14.16
C LEU A 53 -7.58 -3.80 13.84
N ILE A 54 -7.91 -2.92 14.78
CA ILE A 54 -8.94 -1.89 14.61
C ILE A 54 -8.31 -0.53 14.26
N GLY A 55 -9.13 0.42 13.81
CA GLY A 55 -8.71 1.78 13.54
C GLY A 55 -8.26 2.04 12.11
N PHE A 56 -8.37 1.08 11.19
CA PHE A 56 -8.15 1.32 9.76
C PHE A 56 -9.23 2.26 9.18
N PRO A 57 -8.89 3.08 8.18
CA PRO A 57 -9.88 3.78 7.37
C PRO A 57 -10.81 2.78 6.66
N ALA A 58 -11.92 3.26 6.12
CA ALA A 58 -12.75 2.45 5.22
C ALA A 58 -11.94 2.00 4.00
N VAL A 59 -12.19 0.77 3.55
CA VAL A 59 -11.51 0.15 2.42
C VAL A 59 -12.55 -0.32 1.39
N GLU A 60 -12.39 0.08 0.12
CA GLU A 60 -13.13 -0.51 -1.00
C GLU A 60 -12.61 -1.92 -1.23
N THR A 61 -13.50 -2.91 -1.40
CA THR A 61 -13.13 -4.33 -1.52
C THR A 61 -13.63 -4.99 -2.81
N GLY A 62 -14.34 -4.27 -3.65
CA GLY A 62 -14.88 -4.77 -4.92
C GLY A 62 -13.80 -5.03 -5.98
N GLY A 63 -13.95 -6.09 -6.74
CA GLY A 63 -12.99 -6.44 -7.80
C GLY A 63 -11.59 -6.73 -7.25
N GLN A 64 -10.59 -5.98 -7.72
CA GLN A 64 -9.19 -6.06 -7.25
C GLN A 64 -8.88 -5.07 -6.12
N ALA A 65 -9.86 -4.31 -5.65
CA ALA A 65 -9.72 -3.40 -4.53
C ALA A 65 -9.48 -4.16 -3.20
N GLY A 66 -8.94 -3.48 -2.20
CA GLY A 66 -8.74 -4.05 -0.89
C GLY A 66 -7.78 -3.28 0.01
N LEU A 67 -7.54 -3.83 1.19
CA LEU A 67 -6.34 -3.52 1.97
C LEU A 67 -5.20 -4.30 1.34
N LEU A 68 -4.25 -3.57 0.77
CA LEU A 68 -3.24 -4.11 -0.13
C LEU A 68 -1.94 -4.33 0.64
N ASP A 69 -0.91 -3.53 0.38
CA ASP A 69 0.40 -3.75 0.95
C ASP A 69 0.55 -3.26 2.38
N VAL A 70 1.43 -3.92 3.12
CA VAL A 70 1.95 -3.45 4.40
C VAL A 70 3.46 -3.59 4.43
N VAL A 71 4.17 -2.51 4.76
CA VAL A 71 5.63 -2.50 4.82
C VAL A 71 6.09 -1.77 6.08
N PRO A 72 6.96 -2.38 6.91
CA PRO A 72 7.59 -1.67 8.02
C PRO A 72 8.59 -0.64 7.50
N HIS A 73 8.70 0.49 8.19
CA HIS A 73 9.78 1.44 7.97
C HIS A 73 11.14 0.75 8.14
N PRO A 74 12.19 1.11 7.38
CA PRO A 74 13.53 0.52 7.57
C PRO A 74 14.04 0.58 9.02
N ASP A 75 13.70 1.62 9.76
CA ASP A 75 13.99 1.77 11.20
C ASP A 75 12.79 1.39 12.10
N TYR A 76 11.95 0.45 11.69
CA TYR A 76 10.74 0.06 12.42
C TYR A 76 11.00 -0.24 13.90
N ALA A 77 12.08 -0.92 14.21
CA ALA A 77 12.45 -1.26 15.58
C ALA A 77 12.65 -0.03 16.50
N LYS A 78 12.97 1.14 15.89
CA LYS A 78 13.17 2.40 16.63
C LYS A 78 11.92 3.26 16.64
N ASN A 79 11.21 3.34 15.51
CA ASN A 79 10.14 4.32 15.32
C ASN A 79 8.72 3.74 15.29
N GLY A 80 8.57 2.42 15.07
CA GLY A 80 7.29 1.73 15.07
C GLY A 80 6.38 2.01 13.87
N TRP A 81 6.85 2.72 12.83
CA TRP A 81 6.04 3.06 11.67
C TRP A 81 5.81 1.85 10.75
N LEU A 82 4.55 1.65 10.39
CA LEU A 82 4.08 0.74 9.35
C LEU A 82 3.35 1.56 8.29
N TYR A 83 3.59 1.22 7.03
CA TYR A 83 2.95 1.85 5.87
C TYR A 83 1.95 0.88 5.25
N PHE A 84 0.80 1.41 4.87
CA PHE A 84 -0.29 0.64 4.29
C PHE A 84 -0.75 1.30 3.00
N ALA A 85 -0.89 0.51 1.94
CA ALA A 85 -1.61 0.89 0.75
C ALA A 85 -2.98 0.22 0.76
N PHE A 86 -4.01 0.95 0.37
CA PHE A 86 -5.37 0.42 0.30
C PHE A 86 -6.19 1.17 -0.75
N SER A 87 -7.28 0.58 -1.16
CA SER A 87 -8.26 1.19 -2.04
C SER A 87 -9.19 2.08 -1.22
N ASP A 88 -8.97 3.39 -1.30
CA ASP A 88 -9.72 4.42 -0.56
C ASP A 88 -11.06 4.69 -1.25
N PRO A 89 -12.21 4.39 -0.61
CA PRO A 89 -13.51 4.68 -1.17
C PRO A 89 -13.88 6.15 -0.99
N GLN A 90 -14.39 6.75 -2.06
CA GLN A 90 -14.89 8.12 -2.06
C GLN A 90 -16.22 8.20 -2.80
N THR A 91 -16.90 9.34 -2.71
CA THR A 91 -18.08 9.66 -3.52
C THR A 91 -17.80 10.92 -4.32
N ARG A 92 -18.04 10.84 -5.65
CA ARG A 92 -17.95 11.98 -6.56
C ARG A 92 -19.21 12.03 -7.42
N ASP A 93 -19.90 13.16 -7.42
CA ASP A 93 -21.15 13.37 -8.18
C ASP A 93 -22.20 12.26 -7.91
N GLY A 94 -22.33 11.85 -6.63
CA GLY A 94 -23.25 10.79 -6.21
C GLY A 94 -22.85 9.37 -6.61
N LYS A 95 -21.66 9.17 -7.20
CA LYS A 95 -21.15 7.87 -7.64
C LYS A 95 -20.01 7.41 -6.74
N ALA A 96 -19.98 6.11 -6.44
CA ALA A 96 -18.87 5.48 -5.78
C ALA A 96 -17.64 5.47 -6.69
N VAL A 97 -16.52 5.96 -6.17
CA VAL A 97 -15.20 5.99 -6.82
C VAL A 97 -14.14 5.52 -5.85
N SER A 98 -13.01 5.03 -6.34
CA SER A 98 -11.94 4.58 -5.47
C SER A 98 -10.57 4.74 -6.12
N LEU A 99 -9.55 4.97 -5.29
CA LEU A 99 -8.16 5.04 -5.76
C LEU A 99 -7.22 4.57 -4.66
N THR A 100 -6.02 4.20 -5.02
CA THR A 100 -4.99 3.79 -4.06
C THR A 100 -4.54 4.97 -3.23
N ARG A 101 -4.62 4.81 -1.92
CA ARG A 101 -4.13 5.72 -0.90
C ARG A 101 -3.04 5.04 -0.08
N VAL A 102 -2.09 5.82 0.40
CA VAL A 102 -1.03 5.34 1.29
C VAL A 102 -1.07 6.12 2.59
N ILE A 103 -1.09 5.38 3.70
CA ILE A 103 -0.98 5.93 5.05
C ILE A 103 0.19 5.29 5.77
N ARG A 104 0.65 5.91 6.86
CA ARG A 104 1.45 5.24 7.88
C ARG A 104 0.76 5.35 9.25
N GLY A 105 1.09 4.42 10.13
CA GLY A 105 0.59 4.40 11.50
C GLY A 105 1.45 3.51 12.38
N LYS A 106 1.16 3.50 13.68
CA LYS A 106 1.81 2.62 14.65
C LYS A 106 0.80 1.68 15.27
N ILE A 107 1.27 0.54 15.77
CA ILE A 107 0.42 -0.40 16.48
C ILE A 107 0.57 -0.18 17.99
N LYS A 108 -0.57 0.06 18.65
CA LYS A 108 -0.66 0.08 20.12
C LYS A 108 -1.75 -0.88 20.58
N GLY A 109 -1.35 -1.97 21.26
CA GLY A 109 -2.29 -3.05 21.56
C GLY A 109 -2.83 -3.69 20.28
N ASN A 110 -4.13 -3.65 20.09
CA ASN A 110 -4.82 -4.16 18.90
C ASN A 110 -5.33 -3.04 17.97
N ALA A 111 -4.72 -1.85 18.00
CA ALA A 111 -5.18 -0.70 17.23
C ALA A 111 -4.06 -0.07 16.41
N LEU A 112 -4.41 0.37 15.19
CA LEU A 112 -3.60 1.28 14.38
C LEU A 112 -3.85 2.71 14.86
N VAL A 113 -2.81 3.35 15.38
CA VAL A 113 -2.83 4.70 15.96
C VAL A 113 -1.83 5.63 15.28
N GLU A 114 -1.86 6.92 15.62
CA GLU A 114 -0.97 7.96 15.07
C GLU A 114 -0.97 8.00 13.54
N GLN A 115 -2.13 7.76 12.92
CA GLN A 115 -2.24 7.66 11.48
C GLN A 115 -1.90 8.98 10.79
N GLN A 116 -1.13 8.88 9.71
CA GLN A 116 -0.74 9.99 8.86
C GLN A 116 -0.91 9.59 7.38
N THR A 117 -1.51 10.48 6.60
CA THR A 117 -1.58 10.29 5.15
C THR A 117 -0.22 10.59 4.53
N ILE A 118 0.31 9.62 3.79
CA ILE A 118 1.52 9.76 2.98
C ILE A 118 1.17 10.19 1.56
N PHE A 119 0.12 9.59 1.01
CA PHE A 119 -0.40 9.96 -0.31
C PHE A 119 -1.91 9.79 -0.37
N GLN A 120 -2.57 10.81 -0.89
CA GLN A 120 -3.96 10.80 -1.32
C GLN A 120 -4.11 11.76 -2.49
N ALA A 121 -4.63 11.30 -3.60
CA ALA A 121 -4.94 12.16 -4.73
C ALA A 121 -6.19 13.02 -4.45
N PRO A 122 -6.37 14.15 -5.14
CA PRO A 122 -7.64 14.86 -5.18
C PRO A 122 -8.79 13.94 -5.63
N VAL A 123 -9.97 14.10 -5.04
CA VAL A 123 -11.14 13.22 -5.30
C VAL A 123 -11.59 13.24 -6.76
N GLU A 124 -11.32 14.33 -7.45
CA GLU A 124 -11.59 14.52 -8.88
C GLU A 124 -10.83 13.51 -9.76
N MET A 125 -9.73 12.96 -9.25
CA MET A 125 -8.93 11.94 -9.92
C MET A 125 -9.36 10.51 -9.63
N TYR A 126 -10.33 10.31 -8.74
CA TYR A 126 -10.79 8.97 -8.38
C TYR A 126 -11.72 8.42 -9.47
N PRO A 127 -11.35 7.31 -10.13
CA PRO A 127 -12.22 6.70 -11.14
C PRO A 127 -13.23 5.75 -10.49
N SER A 128 -14.28 5.43 -11.23
CA SER A 128 -15.09 4.24 -10.98
C SER A 128 -14.37 2.98 -11.47
N GLY A 129 -14.85 1.81 -11.05
CA GLY A 129 -14.33 0.52 -11.47
C GLY A 129 -13.34 -0.11 -10.48
N GLY A 130 -13.16 -1.43 -10.61
CA GLY A 130 -12.53 -2.29 -9.62
C GLY A 130 -11.19 -2.93 -10.04
N ASN A 131 -10.47 -2.39 -11.04
CA ASN A 131 -9.28 -3.03 -11.57
C ASN A 131 -8.02 -2.18 -11.39
N HIS A 132 -6.86 -2.82 -11.44
CA HIS A 132 -5.51 -2.25 -11.55
C HIS A 132 -5.22 -1.15 -10.52
N PHE A 133 -5.36 -1.47 -9.24
CA PHE A 133 -5.07 -0.53 -8.16
C PHE A 133 -3.56 -0.30 -7.94
N GLY A 134 -2.71 -1.27 -8.26
CA GLY A 134 -1.30 -1.24 -7.89
C GLY A 134 -1.15 -1.51 -6.38
N GLY A 135 -0.60 -0.57 -5.64
CA GLY A 135 -0.55 -0.61 -4.18
C GLY A 135 0.73 -1.18 -3.58
N ARG A 136 1.71 -1.63 -4.37
CA ARG A 136 3.00 -2.11 -3.83
C ARG A 136 3.83 -0.94 -3.30
N ILE A 137 4.44 -1.12 -2.12
CA ILE A 137 5.27 -0.14 -1.42
C ILE A 137 6.71 -0.65 -1.30
N VAL A 138 7.70 0.22 -1.54
CA VAL A 138 9.12 -0.11 -1.36
C VAL A 138 9.87 1.11 -0.81
N PHE A 139 10.81 0.88 0.11
CA PHE A 139 11.79 1.90 0.55
C PHE A 139 13.13 1.72 -0.16
N ASP A 140 13.81 2.82 -0.48
CA ASP A 140 15.15 2.81 -1.08
C ASP A 140 16.30 2.83 -0.04
N GLY A 141 15.97 2.86 1.23
CA GLY A 141 16.95 2.98 2.32
C GLY A 141 17.60 4.37 2.44
N LYS A 142 17.15 5.36 1.66
CA LYS A 142 17.66 6.74 1.66
C LYS A 142 16.60 7.76 2.09
N GLY A 143 15.53 7.29 2.74
CA GLY A 143 14.44 8.11 3.23
C GLY A 143 13.30 8.33 2.23
N HIS A 144 13.30 7.60 1.11
CA HIS A 144 12.22 7.67 0.14
C HIS A 144 11.35 6.43 0.17
N ILE A 145 10.08 6.65 -0.06
CA ILE A 145 9.06 5.63 -0.30
C ILE A 145 8.64 5.68 -1.77
N PHE A 146 8.60 4.53 -2.41
CA PHE A 146 8.03 4.32 -3.75
C PHE A 146 6.76 3.50 -3.61
N PHE A 147 5.74 3.87 -4.37
CA PHE A 147 4.51 3.08 -4.44
C PHE A 147 3.88 3.15 -5.83
N THR A 148 3.05 2.17 -6.12
CA THR A 148 2.44 2.04 -7.46
C THR A 148 0.95 2.34 -7.42
N ILE A 149 0.46 3.01 -8.46
CA ILE A 149 -0.96 3.14 -8.80
C ILE A 149 -1.13 2.65 -10.23
N GLY A 150 -1.98 1.66 -10.46
CA GLY A 150 -2.27 1.17 -11.79
C GLY A 150 -3.10 2.14 -12.62
N GLU A 151 -3.23 1.87 -13.92
CA GLU A 151 -3.93 2.74 -14.88
C GLU A 151 -5.46 2.63 -14.78
N ARG A 152 -5.98 1.77 -13.90
CA ARG A 152 -7.39 1.59 -13.55
C ARG A 152 -8.25 1.09 -14.71
N GLY A 153 -7.69 0.23 -15.59
CA GLY A 153 -8.34 -0.34 -16.74
C GLY A 153 -8.49 0.61 -17.93
N VAL A 154 -7.84 1.78 -17.87
CA VAL A 154 -7.86 2.78 -18.94
C VAL A 154 -6.41 3.07 -19.36
N GLY A 155 -5.90 2.34 -20.36
CA GLY A 155 -4.50 2.39 -20.80
C GLY A 155 -3.94 3.80 -20.99
N PRO A 156 -4.65 4.76 -21.64
CA PRO A 156 -4.19 6.14 -21.81
C PRO A 156 -3.83 6.86 -20.51
N ASN A 157 -4.41 6.48 -19.36
CA ASN A 157 -4.06 7.07 -18.07
C ASN A 157 -2.57 6.90 -17.75
N ALA A 158 -1.95 5.80 -18.18
CA ALA A 158 -0.55 5.52 -17.93
C ALA A 158 0.38 6.58 -18.58
N GLN A 159 -0.03 7.19 -19.68
CA GLN A 159 0.73 8.23 -20.38
C GLN A 159 0.37 9.66 -19.96
N ASN A 160 -0.77 9.85 -19.26
CA ASN A 160 -1.22 11.17 -18.82
C ASN A 160 -0.43 11.63 -17.58
N LEU A 161 0.51 12.54 -17.75
CA LEU A 161 1.32 13.10 -16.66
C LEU A 161 0.53 14.04 -15.72
N GLY A 162 -0.60 14.58 -16.16
CA GLY A 162 -1.50 15.37 -15.33
C GLY A 162 -2.31 14.54 -14.31
N GLY A 163 -2.24 13.19 -14.40
CA GLY A 163 -2.91 12.26 -13.52
C GLY A 163 -1.94 11.40 -12.73
N VAL A 164 -2.47 10.68 -11.74
CA VAL A 164 -1.70 9.82 -10.83
C VAL A 164 -1.74 8.34 -11.18
N MET A 165 -2.57 7.95 -12.15
CA MET A 165 -2.81 6.55 -12.51
C MET A 165 -1.79 6.04 -13.54
N GLY A 166 -1.39 4.76 -13.42
CA GLY A 166 -0.37 4.13 -14.27
C GLY A 166 1.04 4.67 -13.99
N LYS A 167 1.37 4.85 -12.71
CA LYS A 167 2.60 5.51 -12.26
C LYS A 167 3.29 4.73 -11.14
N VAL A 168 4.59 4.89 -11.07
CA VAL A 168 5.35 4.75 -9.82
C VAL A 168 5.52 6.14 -9.25
N HIS A 169 5.11 6.32 -8.01
CA HIS A 169 5.28 7.57 -7.25
C HIS A 169 6.48 7.46 -6.31
N ARG A 170 7.15 8.58 -6.05
CA ARG A 170 8.22 8.70 -5.06
C ARG A 170 7.94 9.89 -4.15
N LEU A 171 7.96 9.63 -2.84
CA LEU A 171 7.84 10.64 -1.79
C LEU A 171 8.94 10.43 -0.75
N MET A 172 9.14 11.40 0.13
CA MET A 172 9.81 11.18 1.40
C MET A 172 8.94 10.27 2.27
N ASP A 173 9.54 9.64 3.26
CA ASP A 173 8.84 8.76 4.21
C ASP A 173 7.75 9.47 5.04
N ASP A 174 7.81 10.80 5.13
CA ASP A 174 6.80 11.66 5.77
C ASP A 174 5.73 12.20 4.79
N GLY A 175 5.78 11.81 3.52
CA GLY A 175 4.83 12.20 2.47
C GLY A 175 5.19 13.48 1.71
N LYS A 176 6.30 14.15 2.04
CA LYS A 176 6.77 15.31 1.27
C LYS A 176 7.29 14.89 -0.10
N VAL A 177 7.14 15.77 -1.08
CA VAL A 177 7.69 15.54 -2.42
C VAL A 177 9.18 15.85 -2.42
N PRO A 178 10.06 14.91 -2.84
CA PRO A 178 11.50 15.17 -3.00
C PRO A 178 11.76 16.24 -4.05
N ALA A 179 12.69 17.16 -3.76
CA ALA A 179 13.03 18.28 -4.64
C ALA A 179 13.67 17.85 -5.98
N ASP A 180 14.17 16.61 -6.04
CA ASP A 180 14.80 16.00 -7.21
C ASP A 180 13.86 15.05 -8.00
N ASN A 181 12.56 15.05 -7.71
CA ASN A 181 11.62 14.30 -8.53
C ASN A 181 11.54 14.87 -9.96
N PRO A 182 11.34 14.02 -10.98
CA PRO A 182 11.38 14.45 -12.39
C PRO A 182 10.39 15.55 -12.74
N PHE A 183 9.23 15.61 -12.05
CA PHE A 183 8.13 16.53 -12.35
C PHE A 183 7.86 17.55 -11.24
N VAL A 184 8.79 17.73 -10.30
CA VAL A 184 8.61 18.60 -9.12
C VAL A 184 8.41 20.08 -9.50
N LYS A 185 8.91 20.52 -10.65
CA LYS A 185 8.77 21.92 -11.13
C LYS A 185 7.41 22.20 -11.79
N GLY A 186 6.45 21.26 -11.71
CA GLY A 186 5.02 21.52 -11.75
C GLY A 186 4.32 21.71 -13.11
N ASP A 187 5.00 22.01 -14.17
CA ASP A 187 4.40 22.36 -15.45
C ASP A 187 4.21 21.18 -16.43
N LYS A 188 4.73 20.00 -16.11
CA LYS A 188 4.74 18.83 -16.99
C LYS A 188 4.14 17.57 -16.41
N GLY A 189 3.79 17.53 -15.13
CA GLY A 189 3.27 16.33 -14.49
C GLY A 189 3.03 16.46 -12.99
N PHE A 190 2.40 15.43 -12.41
CA PHE A 190 2.15 15.37 -10.97
C PHE A 190 3.48 15.24 -10.22
N ALA A 191 3.73 16.12 -9.25
CA ALA A 191 5.06 16.26 -8.61
C ALA A 191 5.59 14.98 -7.93
N SER A 192 4.71 14.06 -7.51
CA SER A 192 5.11 12.77 -6.92
C SER A 192 5.50 11.71 -7.94
N ILE A 193 5.31 11.93 -9.24
CA ILE A 193 5.62 10.93 -10.27
C ILE A 193 7.14 10.73 -10.33
N TRP A 194 7.53 9.45 -10.24
CA TRP A 194 8.90 9.00 -10.51
C TRP A 194 9.02 8.39 -11.91
N SER A 195 8.11 7.49 -12.26
CA SER A 195 8.02 6.93 -13.62
C SER A 195 6.56 6.71 -14.02
N TYR A 196 6.30 6.59 -15.31
CA TYR A 196 4.98 6.48 -15.90
C TYR A 196 4.94 5.43 -17.02
N GLY A 197 3.73 5.11 -17.51
CA GLY A 197 3.56 4.12 -18.57
C GLY A 197 3.36 2.68 -18.05
N HIS A 198 2.82 2.56 -16.83
CA HIS A 198 2.64 1.26 -16.16
C HIS A 198 1.19 0.81 -16.13
#